data_93dc8eee42e2df22ab1c63fd91758ac3
#
_entry.id   93dc8eee42e2df22ab1c63fd91758ac3
#
_cell.length_a   1.000
_cell.length_b   1.000
_cell.length_c   1.000
_cell.angle_alpha   90.00
_cell.angle_beta   90.00
_cell.angle_gamma   90.00
#
_symmetry.space_group_name_H-M   'P 1'
#
loop_
_entity.id
_entity.type
_entity.pdbx_description
1 polymer ?
#
loop_
_entity_poly.entity_id
_entity_poly.type
_entity_poly.pdbx_seq_one_letter_code
_entity_poly.pdbx_strand_id
1 'polypeptide(L)'
;MKKLVAVVAVAVFALVVQVRSTGAEPTAVGSAKCKMCHKVEFASWEKTKHATTEPKAECEACHGNGSDYVKLGLAKGKDPAAAKAAGLIAKPEKASCTAKCHKPAEFKDEMLGKVHDKKPKK
;
A
#
# COMPACT_ATOMS: atom_id res chain seq x y z
N MET A 1 -1.38 64.39 2.49
CA MET A 1 -0.55 63.32 3.07
C MET A 1 -1.42 62.16 3.58
N LYS A 2 -2.21 61.47 2.71
CA LYS A 2 -3.15 60.37 3.12
C LYS A 2 -3.21 59.25 2.09
N LYS A 3 -2.16 58.99 1.30
CA LYS A 3 -2.18 57.96 0.25
C LYS A 3 -0.99 56.98 0.25
N LEU A 4 -0.22 56.89 1.35
CA LEU A 4 1.02 56.04 1.39
C LEU A 4 0.98 54.90 2.41
N VAL A 5 -0.17 54.59 3.02
CA VAL A 5 -0.26 53.53 4.05
C VAL A 5 -0.90 52.25 3.51
N ALA A 6 -1.44 52.21 2.28
CA ALA A 6 -2.22 51.08 1.77
C ALA A 6 -1.42 50.06 0.96
N VAL A 7 -0.10 50.21 0.77
CA VAL A 7 0.67 49.33 -0.12
C VAL A 7 1.55 48.30 0.62
N VAL A 8 1.73 48.41 1.93
CA VAL A 8 2.63 47.52 2.69
C VAL A 8 1.92 46.26 3.23
N ALA A 9 0.59 46.21 3.21
CA ALA A 9 -0.17 45.11 3.82
C ALA A 9 -0.36 43.88 2.91
N VAL A 10 0.01 43.92 1.64
CA VAL A 10 -0.25 42.80 0.69
C VAL A 10 0.97 41.90 0.47
N ALA A 11 2.16 42.29 0.91
CA ALA A 11 3.38 41.54 0.63
C ALA A 11 3.76 40.45 1.66
N VAL A 12 3.01 40.28 2.75
CA VAL A 12 3.35 39.32 3.82
C VAL A 12 2.57 38.01 3.72
N PHE A 13 1.64 37.86 2.77
CA PHE A 13 0.74 36.68 2.72
C PHE A 13 1.17 35.55 1.76
N ALA A 14 2.35 35.61 1.19
CA ALA A 14 2.77 34.68 0.13
C ALA A 14 3.95 33.76 0.48
N LEU A 15 4.28 33.53 1.75
CA LEU A 15 5.29 32.55 2.12
C LEU A 15 4.73 31.50 3.10
N VAL A 16 3.61 30.89 2.74
CA VAL A 16 3.32 29.54 3.24
C VAL A 16 4.18 28.61 2.42
N VAL A 17 5.41 28.39 2.87
CA VAL A 17 6.26 27.32 2.40
C VAL A 17 5.51 26.01 2.69
N GLN A 18 4.92 25.45 1.67
CA GLN A 18 4.43 24.08 1.70
C GLN A 18 5.65 23.18 1.87
N VAL A 19 6.01 22.89 3.11
CA VAL A 19 6.91 21.77 3.43
C VAL A 19 6.15 20.50 3.04
N ARG A 20 6.18 20.15 1.76
CA ARG A 20 5.85 18.82 1.34
C ARG A 20 6.94 17.93 1.91
N SER A 21 6.58 17.16 2.90
CA SER A 21 7.37 16.04 3.37
C SER A 21 7.68 15.16 2.15
N THR A 22 8.88 15.30 1.61
CA THR A 22 9.40 14.40 0.56
C THR A 22 9.84 13.10 1.22
N GLY A 23 8.94 12.42 1.90
CA GLY A 23 9.12 11.02 2.23
C GLY A 23 9.19 10.27 0.90
N ALA A 24 10.28 9.54 0.63
CA ALA A 24 10.34 8.67 -0.53
C ALA A 24 9.15 7.69 -0.47
N GLU A 25 8.49 7.49 -1.60
CA GLU A 25 7.38 6.53 -1.66
C GLU A 25 7.86 5.11 -1.32
N PRO A 26 7.02 4.30 -0.64
CA PRO A 26 7.38 2.92 -0.35
C PRO A 26 7.74 2.14 -1.63
N THR A 27 8.78 1.33 -1.55
CA THR A 27 9.25 0.48 -2.65
C THR A 27 8.91 -0.99 -2.40
N ALA A 28 8.92 -1.80 -3.46
CA ALA A 28 8.69 -3.23 -3.35
C ALA A 28 9.90 -3.93 -2.70
N VAL A 29 9.61 -4.92 -1.86
CA VAL A 29 10.63 -5.75 -1.16
C VAL A 29 10.62 -7.21 -1.58
N GLY A 30 9.60 -7.64 -2.33
CA GLY A 30 9.41 -9.00 -2.82
C GLY A 30 8.78 -9.96 -1.82
N SER A 31 8.09 -10.97 -2.35
CA SER A 31 7.35 -11.96 -1.55
C SER A 31 8.21 -12.76 -0.58
N ALA A 32 9.49 -12.98 -0.89
CA ALA A 32 10.42 -13.64 0.02
C ALA A 32 10.57 -12.91 1.36
N LYS A 33 10.51 -11.58 1.35
CA LYS A 33 10.54 -10.77 2.58
C LYS A 33 9.25 -10.94 3.39
N CYS A 34 8.12 -11.03 2.71
CA CYS A 34 6.81 -11.25 3.36
C CYS A 34 6.75 -12.62 4.05
N LYS A 35 7.33 -13.65 3.46
CA LYS A 35 7.41 -15.03 4.00
C LYS A 35 7.96 -15.08 5.42
N MET A 36 8.87 -14.20 5.78
CA MET A 36 9.52 -14.22 7.11
C MET A 36 8.51 -14.13 8.25
N CYS A 37 7.42 -13.38 8.04
CA CYS A 37 6.36 -13.16 9.05
C CYS A 37 5.01 -13.79 8.64
N HIS A 38 4.72 -13.89 7.34
CA HIS A 38 3.45 -14.36 6.79
C HIS A 38 3.60 -15.76 6.16
N LYS A 39 4.06 -16.74 6.96
CA LYS A 39 4.38 -18.09 6.47
C LYS A 39 3.17 -18.85 5.95
N VAL A 40 2.01 -18.67 6.60
CA VAL A 40 0.77 -19.39 6.22
C VAL A 40 0.24 -18.85 4.89
N GLU A 41 0.16 -17.55 4.80
CA GLU A 41 -0.30 -16.83 3.60
C GLU A 41 0.65 -17.13 2.42
N PHE A 42 1.95 -17.11 2.66
CA PHE A 42 2.95 -17.39 1.64
C PHE A 42 2.87 -18.85 1.14
N ALA A 43 2.80 -19.84 2.04
CA ALA A 43 2.73 -21.24 1.66
C ALA A 43 1.45 -21.58 0.87
N SER A 44 0.35 -20.88 1.13
CA SER A 44 -0.88 -21.00 0.38
C SER A 44 -0.78 -20.31 -0.99
N TRP A 45 -0.22 -19.09 -1.03
CA TRP A 45 0.00 -18.34 -2.27
C TRP A 45 0.91 -19.08 -3.26
N GLU A 46 2.00 -19.72 -2.80
CA GLU A 46 2.93 -20.50 -3.64
C GLU A 46 2.23 -21.57 -4.50
N LYS A 47 1.06 -22.05 -4.07
CA LYS A 47 0.27 -23.07 -4.77
C LYS A 47 -0.72 -22.47 -5.78
N THR A 48 -0.82 -21.17 -5.86
CA THR A 48 -1.78 -20.49 -6.74
C THR A 48 -1.17 -20.16 -8.11
N LYS A 49 -2.03 -19.88 -9.07
CA LYS A 49 -1.59 -19.38 -10.38
C LYS A 49 -0.86 -18.04 -10.29
N HIS A 50 -1.15 -17.21 -9.29
CA HIS A 50 -0.44 -15.95 -9.07
C HIS A 50 1.06 -16.15 -8.79
N ALA A 51 1.45 -17.25 -8.18
CA ALA A 51 2.84 -17.58 -7.92
C ALA A 51 3.51 -18.37 -9.06
N THR A 52 2.73 -19.12 -9.84
CA THR A 52 3.26 -20.09 -10.81
C THR A 52 3.17 -19.64 -12.27
N THR A 53 2.47 -18.55 -12.56
CA THR A 53 2.34 -17.97 -13.91
C THR A 53 3.22 -16.73 -14.05
N GLU A 54 3.91 -16.58 -15.15
CA GLU A 54 4.71 -15.38 -15.43
C GLU A 54 3.88 -14.33 -16.20
N PRO A 55 4.00 -13.03 -15.85
CA PRO A 55 4.69 -12.51 -14.67
C PRO A 55 3.97 -12.88 -13.37
N LYS A 56 4.73 -13.17 -12.31
CA LYS A 56 4.16 -13.50 -11.00
C LYS A 56 3.44 -12.30 -10.39
N ALA A 57 2.25 -12.54 -9.84
CA ALA A 57 1.58 -11.55 -9.00
C ALA A 57 2.03 -11.75 -7.55
N GLU A 58 3.08 -11.05 -7.16
CA GLU A 58 3.63 -11.09 -5.81
C GLU A 58 2.67 -10.44 -4.79
N CYS A 59 2.96 -10.62 -3.50
CA CYS A 59 2.15 -10.09 -2.41
C CYS A 59 1.84 -8.59 -2.59
N GLU A 60 2.85 -7.83 -2.99
CA GLU A 60 2.78 -6.38 -3.14
C GLU A 60 1.95 -5.92 -4.34
N ALA A 61 1.69 -6.79 -5.30
CA ALA A 61 0.78 -6.48 -6.41
C ALA A 61 -0.64 -6.15 -5.93
N CYS A 62 -1.06 -6.77 -4.83
CA CYS A 62 -2.38 -6.56 -4.22
C CYS A 62 -2.31 -5.75 -2.93
N HIS A 63 -1.25 -5.93 -2.13
CA HIS A 63 -1.12 -5.35 -0.80
C HIS A 63 -0.37 -4.01 -0.77
N GLY A 64 0.16 -3.53 -1.89
CA GLY A 64 0.98 -2.32 -1.95
C GLY A 64 2.43 -2.55 -1.54
N ASN A 65 3.29 -1.60 -1.84
CA ASN A 65 4.73 -1.69 -1.60
C ASN A 65 5.06 -1.77 -0.10
N GLY A 66 5.90 -2.73 0.28
CA GLY A 66 6.09 -3.14 1.66
C GLY A 66 7.31 -2.59 2.37
N SER A 67 8.15 -1.74 1.76
CA SER A 67 9.41 -1.30 2.37
C SER A 67 9.21 -0.66 3.75
N ASP A 68 8.30 0.29 3.86
CA ASP A 68 8.05 1.01 5.11
C ASP A 68 7.35 0.12 6.14
N TYR A 69 6.43 -0.71 5.69
CA TYR A 69 5.77 -1.71 6.54
C TYR A 69 6.78 -2.66 7.19
N VAL A 70 7.75 -3.17 6.41
CA VAL A 70 8.81 -4.05 6.92
C VAL A 70 9.77 -3.30 7.83
N LYS A 71 10.22 -2.10 7.42
CA LYS A 71 11.13 -1.25 8.19
C LYS A 71 10.59 -0.90 9.58
N LEU A 72 9.30 -0.62 9.66
CA LEU A 72 8.64 -0.29 10.93
C LEU A 72 8.25 -1.53 11.76
N GLY A 73 8.50 -2.74 11.28
CA GLY A 73 8.21 -3.98 11.99
C GLY A 73 6.72 -4.24 12.23
N LEU A 74 5.86 -3.74 11.34
CA LEU A 74 4.39 -3.74 11.51
C LEU A 74 3.73 -5.10 11.26
N ALA A 75 4.49 -6.10 10.80
CA ALA A 75 4.01 -7.45 10.51
C ALA A 75 3.37 -8.18 11.71
N LYS A 76 3.59 -7.69 12.93
CA LYS A 76 3.00 -8.26 14.16
C LYS A 76 1.53 -7.86 14.38
N GLY A 77 0.94 -7.08 13.49
CA GLY A 77 -0.48 -6.74 13.49
C GLY A 77 -0.96 -5.89 14.67
N LYS A 78 -0.06 -5.23 15.38
CA LYS A 78 -0.40 -4.47 16.59
C LYS A 78 -0.93 -3.06 16.29
N ASP A 79 -0.63 -2.53 15.10
CA ASP A 79 -1.05 -1.18 14.72
C ASP A 79 -1.53 -1.13 13.26
N PRO A 80 -2.83 -1.38 13.03
CA PRO A 80 -3.42 -1.31 11.69
C PRO A 80 -3.35 0.09 11.06
N ALA A 81 -3.39 1.15 11.88
CA ALA A 81 -3.34 2.52 11.38
C ALA A 81 -1.94 2.85 10.86
N ALA A 82 -0.89 2.49 11.60
CA ALA A 82 0.49 2.63 11.14
C ALA A 82 0.77 1.78 9.90
N ALA A 83 0.23 0.55 9.81
CA ALA A 83 0.37 -0.29 8.64
C ALA A 83 -0.27 0.36 7.40
N LYS A 84 -1.46 0.94 7.53
CA LYS A 84 -2.12 1.70 6.46
C LYS A 84 -1.32 2.95 6.06
N ALA A 85 -0.81 3.69 7.03
CA ALA A 85 0.04 4.87 6.78
C ALA A 85 1.35 4.50 6.06
N ALA A 86 1.89 3.30 6.31
CA ALA A 86 3.04 2.73 5.59
C ALA A 86 2.68 2.17 4.19
N GLY A 87 1.48 2.46 3.66
CA GLY A 87 1.06 2.05 2.33
C GLY A 87 0.48 0.63 2.23
N LEU A 88 0.32 -0.10 3.35
CA LEU A 88 -0.23 -1.45 3.31
C LEU A 88 -1.75 -1.45 3.07
N ILE A 89 -2.19 -2.22 2.10
CA ILE A 89 -3.59 -2.55 1.85
C ILE A 89 -3.89 -3.91 2.51
N ALA A 90 -4.33 -3.89 3.76
CA ALA A 90 -4.56 -5.13 4.53
C ALA A 90 -5.66 -6.02 3.93
N LYS A 91 -6.66 -5.40 3.28
CA LYS A 91 -7.76 -6.09 2.58
C LYS A 91 -7.85 -5.54 1.17
N PRO A 92 -7.16 -6.14 0.20
CA PRO A 92 -7.30 -5.76 -1.20
C PRO A 92 -8.74 -5.93 -1.67
N GLU A 93 -9.23 -4.96 -2.44
CA GLU A 93 -10.56 -4.98 -3.04
C GLU A 93 -10.47 -5.33 -4.53
N LYS A 94 -11.62 -5.55 -5.17
CA LYS A 94 -11.71 -5.81 -6.61
C LYS A 94 -10.87 -4.83 -7.44
N ALA A 95 -10.88 -3.56 -7.08
CA ALA A 95 -10.10 -2.53 -7.76
C ALA A 95 -8.60 -2.81 -7.78
N SER A 96 -8.04 -3.38 -6.71
CA SER A 96 -6.62 -3.77 -6.67
C SER A 96 -6.27 -4.85 -7.70
N CYS A 97 -7.21 -5.74 -7.99
CA CYS A 97 -7.04 -6.84 -8.94
C CYS A 97 -7.23 -6.38 -10.38
N THR A 98 -8.25 -5.53 -10.61
CA THR A 98 -8.67 -5.12 -11.96
C THR A 98 -7.91 -3.92 -12.51
N ALA A 99 -7.21 -3.17 -11.66
CA ALA A 99 -6.43 -2.01 -12.09
C ALA A 99 -5.25 -2.36 -13.01
N LYS A 100 -4.69 -3.58 -12.88
CA LYS A 100 -3.46 -3.96 -13.59
C LYS A 100 -3.57 -5.26 -14.39
N CYS A 101 -4.31 -6.27 -13.89
CA CYS A 101 -4.20 -7.62 -14.40
C CYS A 101 -5.53 -8.24 -14.85
N HIS A 102 -6.60 -8.09 -14.08
CA HIS A 102 -7.89 -8.71 -14.39
C HIS A 102 -8.84 -7.73 -15.08
N LYS A 103 -9.60 -8.21 -16.07
CA LYS A 103 -10.65 -7.39 -16.67
C LYS A 103 -11.84 -7.28 -15.70
N PRO A 104 -12.38 -6.07 -15.47
CA PRO A 104 -13.49 -5.87 -14.52
C PRO A 104 -14.72 -6.74 -14.80
N ALA A 105 -15.02 -6.99 -16.08
CA ALA A 105 -16.18 -7.80 -16.49
C ALA A 105 -16.01 -9.30 -16.21
N GLU A 106 -14.77 -9.79 -16.12
CA GLU A 106 -14.45 -11.21 -15.90
C GLU A 106 -14.18 -11.49 -14.41
N PHE A 107 -13.97 -10.45 -13.60
CA PHE A 107 -13.62 -10.59 -12.18
C PHE A 107 -14.87 -10.76 -11.31
N LYS A 108 -14.95 -11.90 -10.63
CA LYS A 108 -16.01 -12.21 -9.68
C LYS A 108 -15.54 -11.98 -8.24
N ASP A 109 -16.39 -11.42 -7.38
CA ASP A 109 -16.01 -11.07 -6.00
C ASP A 109 -15.58 -12.28 -5.16
N GLU A 110 -16.09 -13.47 -5.45
CA GLU A 110 -15.66 -14.73 -4.84
C GLU A 110 -14.19 -15.10 -5.10
N MET A 111 -13.56 -14.49 -6.11
CA MET A 111 -12.14 -14.68 -6.42
C MET A 111 -11.23 -14.03 -5.37
N LEU A 112 -11.69 -12.97 -4.69
CA LEU A 112 -10.94 -12.28 -3.65
C LEU A 112 -10.54 -13.20 -2.49
N GLY A 113 -11.38 -14.19 -2.16
CA GLY A 113 -11.12 -15.13 -1.07
C GLY A 113 -10.21 -16.29 -1.42
N LYS A 114 -9.82 -16.45 -2.70
CA LYS A 114 -9.10 -17.63 -3.21
C LYS A 114 -7.62 -17.41 -3.49
N VAL A 115 -7.11 -16.22 -3.21
CA VAL A 115 -5.71 -15.87 -3.54
C VAL A 115 -4.72 -16.55 -2.60
N HIS A 116 -5.05 -16.62 -1.32
CA HIS A 116 -4.29 -17.34 -0.29
C HIS A 116 -5.12 -17.52 0.98
N ASP A 117 -4.74 -18.50 1.79
CA ASP A 117 -5.32 -18.70 3.12
C ASP A 117 -4.94 -17.56 4.06
N LYS A 118 -5.77 -17.35 5.06
CA LYS A 118 -5.52 -16.38 6.14
C LYS A 118 -5.08 -17.15 7.38
N LYS A 119 -4.14 -16.55 8.12
CA LYS A 119 -3.78 -17.06 9.44
C LYS A 119 -5.02 -17.15 10.32
N PRO A 120 -5.28 -18.27 11.00
CA PRO A 120 -6.39 -18.39 11.93
C PRO A 120 -6.34 -17.28 12.97
N LYS A 121 -7.48 -16.66 13.25
CA LYS A 121 -7.60 -15.76 14.38
C LYS A 121 -7.44 -16.59 15.66
N LYS A 122 -6.50 -16.21 16.53
CA LYS A 122 -6.39 -16.73 17.88
C LYS A 122 -7.50 -16.17 18.74
#